data_c90d20f811ef2099452d8a5ec2b64784
#
_entry.id   c90d20f811ef2099452d8a5ec2b64784
#
_cell.length_a   1.000
_cell.length_b   1.000
_cell.length_c   1.000
_cell.angle_alpha   90.00
_cell.angle_beta   90.00
_cell.angle_gamma   90.00
#
_symmetry.space_group_name_H-M   'P 1'
#
loop_
_entity.id
_entity.type
_entity.pdbx_description
1 polymer ?
#
loop_
_entity_poly.entity_id
_entity_poly.type
_entity_poly.pdbx_seq_one_letter_code
_entity_poly.pdbx_strand_id
1 'polypeptide(L)'
;GIIMTLLFAYCLVVVRNKAIGLVWILGLAFPLGMLMYYNTICFGGPFASAYTYHVSYNHQSGFMGIGLPKINALWGITFSPYRGIFYHSPVLLLALPGTWLFYRQKDLRTEFWFCFLVVAAFLAFNSGYAYWDGVGTVGARFLVPCLPFLVLLAFGAVVKWPNQSEILAILSIFLMMVVCATEPRAPEKMNNPLLYWNFFNLFKGNLSDNLGRIIGFQDWFSFAPLVFVVTTCVVLMRKALPAQDLVRWDKTQALNSGVLAAFVITWILGTGFL
;
A
#
# COMPACT_ATOMS: atom_id res chain seq x y z
N GLY A 1 16.86 0.90 -0.70
CA GLY A 1 17.62 -0.10 -1.43
C GLY A 1 16.89 -0.78 -2.57
N ILE A 2 15.87 -1.64 -2.31
CA ILE A 2 15.28 -2.56 -3.30
C ILE A 2 14.85 -1.86 -4.59
N ILE A 3 14.02 -0.83 -4.51
CA ILE A 3 13.51 -0.10 -5.70
C ILE A 3 14.69 0.49 -6.49
N MET A 4 15.64 1.11 -5.81
CA MET A 4 16.78 1.75 -6.48
C MET A 4 17.67 0.73 -7.21
N THR A 5 17.88 -0.44 -6.61
CA THR A 5 18.67 -1.52 -7.25
C THR A 5 17.96 -2.06 -8.50
N LEU A 6 16.64 -2.31 -8.40
CA LEU A 6 15.85 -2.79 -9.53
C LEU A 6 15.69 -1.72 -10.62
N LEU A 7 15.54 -0.45 -10.24
CA LEU A 7 15.50 0.66 -11.18
C LEU A 7 16.82 0.83 -11.91
N PHE A 8 17.96 0.67 -11.21
CA PHE A 8 19.27 0.65 -11.82
C PHE A 8 19.39 -0.47 -12.86
N ALA A 9 19.01 -1.71 -12.50
CA ALA A 9 19.00 -2.82 -13.43
C ALA A 9 18.10 -2.57 -14.64
N TYR A 10 16.90 -2.01 -14.43
CA TYR A 10 15.98 -1.62 -15.49
C TYR A 10 16.62 -0.57 -16.42
N CYS A 11 17.24 0.47 -15.87
CA CYS A 11 17.92 1.49 -16.66
C CYS A 11 19.07 0.92 -17.51
N LEU A 12 19.84 -0.05 -16.99
CA LEU A 12 20.90 -0.70 -17.76
C LEU A 12 20.37 -1.54 -18.94
N VAL A 13 19.14 -2.08 -18.83
CA VAL A 13 18.51 -2.85 -19.90
C VAL A 13 17.90 -1.93 -20.96
N VAL A 14 17.19 -0.87 -20.54
CA VAL A 14 16.41 -0.02 -21.45
C VAL A 14 17.26 1.06 -22.08
N VAL A 15 18.22 1.63 -21.35
CA VAL A 15 19.03 2.74 -21.83
C VAL A 15 20.31 2.22 -22.49
N ARG A 16 20.50 2.55 -23.76
CA ARG A 16 21.68 2.15 -24.55
C ARG A 16 22.98 2.79 -24.04
N ASN A 17 22.89 3.95 -23.40
CA ASN A 17 24.07 4.68 -22.92
C ASN A 17 24.53 4.17 -21.55
N LYS A 18 25.60 3.37 -21.54
CA LYS A 18 26.18 2.80 -20.31
C LYS A 18 26.79 3.85 -19.36
N ALA A 19 27.04 5.08 -19.81
CA ALA A 19 27.48 6.16 -18.94
C ALA A 19 26.46 6.51 -17.85
N ILE A 20 25.19 6.20 -18.04
CA ILE A 20 24.14 6.32 -17.03
C ILE A 20 24.44 5.46 -15.80
N GLY A 21 25.00 4.28 -15.98
CA GLY A 21 25.45 3.45 -14.86
C GLY A 21 26.47 4.16 -13.96
N LEU A 22 27.43 4.87 -14.57
CA LEU A 22 28.41 5.64 -13.82
C LEU A 22 27.75 6.80 -13.06
N VAL A 23 26.84 7.53 -13.69
CA VAL A 23 26.08 8.64 -13.04
C VAL A 23 25.29 8.12 -11.84
N TRP A 24 24.66 6.94 -11.94
CA TRP A 24 23.96 6.30 -10.84
C TRP A 24 24.89 5.94 -9.68
N ILE A 25 26.04 5.34 -9.98
CA ILE A 25 27.06 4.97 -8.96
C ILE A 25 27.56 6.23 -8.24
N LEU A 26 27.90 7.28 -8.98
CA LEU A 26 28.34 8.56 -8.41
C LEU A 26 27.23 9.23 -7.57
N GLY A 27 25.98 9.18 -8.04
CA GLY A 27 24.82 9.71 -7.32
C GLY A 27 24.56 8.97 -6.00
N LEU A 28 24.81 7.65 -5.96
CA LEU A 28 24.67 6.84 -4.75
C LEU A 28 25.88 6.93 -3.81
N ALA A 29 27.08 7.22 -4.34
CA ALA A 29 28.32 7.25 -3.56
C ALA A 29 28.26 8.30 -2.45
N PHE A 30 27.71 9.49 -2.74
CA PHE A 30 27.61 10.57 -1.76
C PHE A 30 26.71 10.24 -0.56
N PRO A 31 25.41 9.88 -0.73
CA PRO A 31 24.54 9.53 0.42
C PRO A 31 25.02 8.27 1.14
N LEU A 32 25.59 7.29 0.42
CA LEU A 32 26.13 6.11 1.03
C LEU A 32 27.38 6.43 1.86
N GLY A 33 28.27 7.27 1.35
CA GLY A 33 29.46 7.75 2.06
C GLY A 33 29.07 8.52 3.34
N MET A 34 28.07 9.39 3.28
CA MET A 34 27.52 10.09 4.45
C MET A 34 26.96 9.10 5.49
N LEU A 35 26.21 8.08 5.04
CA LEU A 35 25.66 7.05 5.93
C LEU A 35 26.77 6.25 6.61
N MET A 36 27.80 5.83 5.85
CA MET A 36 28.94 5.10 6.38
C MET A 36 29.74 5.95 7.37
N TYR A 37 29.92 7.22 7.09
CA TYR A 37 30.56 8.19 7.99
C TYR A 37 29.77 8.34 9.30
N TYR A 38 28.46 8.56 9.19
CA TYR A 38 27.56 8.61 10.36
C TYR A 38 27.63 7.33 11.20
N ASN A 39 27.53 6.16 10.56
CA ASN A 39 27.61 4.89 11.25
C ASN A 39 28.97 4.69 11.96
N THR A 40 30.06 5.14 11.34
CA THR A 40 31.40 5.04 11.95
C THR A 40 31.51 5.90 13.21
N ILE A 41 30.98 7.12 13.18
CA ILE A 41 31.02 8.01 14.35
C ILE A 41 30.09 7.53 15.46
N CYS A 42 28.86 7.12 15.11
CA CYS A 42 27.83 6.80 16.11
C CYS A 42 27.96 5.37 16.63
N PHE A 43 28.42 4.42 15.82
CA PHE A 43 28.38 2.97 16.11
C PHE A 43 29.72 2.25 15.94
N GLY A 44 30.81 3.00 15.70
CA GLY A 44 32.16 2.46 15.65
C GLY A 44 32.55 1.71 14.37
N GLY A 45 31.69 1.73 13.32
CA GLY A 45 32.03 1.10 12.05
C GLY A 45 31.10 1.46 10.91
N PRO A 46 31.59 1.47 9.64
CA PRO A 46 30.80 1.94 8.48
C PRO A 46 29.56 1.11 8.19
N PHE A 47 29.57 -0.17 8.60
CA PHE A 47 28.45 -1.12 8.43
C PHE A 47 27.70 -1.42 9.74
N ALA A 48 28.16 -0.85 10.88
CA ALA A 48 27.43 -0.95 12.13
C ALA A 48 26.16 -0.10 12.04
N SER A 49 25.08 -0.53 12.69
CA SER A 49 23.83 0.22 12.69
C SER A 49 23.21 0.26 14.09
N ALA A 50 22.32 1.21 14.35
CA ALA A 50 21.56 1.31 15.58
C ALA A 50 20.82 0.01 15.95
N TYR A 51 20.40 -0.76 14.94
CA TYR A 51 19.71 -2.04 15.15
C TYR A 51 20.53 -3.08 15.90
N THR A 52 21.86 -3.04 15.79
CA THR A 52 22.77 -3.95 16.51
C THR A 52 22.73 -3.74 18.02
N TYR A 53 22.40 -2.52 18.46
CA TYR A 53 22.36 -2.11 19.87
C TYR A 53 20.96 -2.12 20.47
N HIS A 54 19.93 -2.46 19.70
CA HIS A 54 18.55 -2.41 20.14
C HIS A 54 18.18 -3.67 20.94
N VAL A 55 18.15 -3.57 22.27
CA VAL A 55 17.98 -4.71 23.20
C VAL A 55 16.55 -5.27 23.20
N SER A 56 15.54 -4.41 22.92
CA SER A 56 14.11 -4.76 23.06
C SER A 56 13.50 -5.50 21.85
N TYR A 57 14.22 -5.62 20.75
CA TYR A 57 13.69 -6.20 19.51
C TYR A 57 14.61 -7.28 18.96
N ASN A 58 14.01 -8.33 18.37
CA ASN A 58 14.73 -9.45 17.73
C ASN A 58 15.46 -9.07 16.42
N HIS A 59 15.95 -7.82 16.32
CA HIS A 59 16.76 -7.37 15.18
C HIS A 59 18.14 -8.06 15.13
N GLN A 60 18.52 -8.76 16.20
CA GLN A 60 19.76 -9.53 16.28
C GLN A 60 19.65 -10.90 15.56
N SER A 61 18.42 -11.37 15.24
CA SER A 61 18.23 -12.60 14.50
C SER A 61 18.40 -12.35 13.00
N GLY A 62 19.29 -13.11 12.33
CA GLY A 62 19.58 -12.92 10.92
C GLY A 62 20.28 -11.61 10.59
N PHE A 63 20.14 -11.13 9.36
CA PHE A 63 20.68 -9.82 8.95
C PHE A 63 19.65 -8.71 9.26
N MET A 64 19.84 -7.97 10.35
CA MET A 64 18.95 -6.88 10.81
C MET A 64 17.48 -7.33 11.01
N GLY A 65 17.24 -8.54 11.51
CA GLY A 65 15.91 -9.10 11.69
C GLY A 65 15.28 -9.66 10.41
N ILE A 66 16.04 -9.75 9.30
CA ILE A 66 15.58 -10.33 8.04
C ILE A 66 16.02 -11.78 7.99
N GLY A 67 15.04 -12.68 7.83
CA GLY A 67 15.25 -14.12 7.64
C GLY A 67 14.64 -14.59 6.31
N LEU A 68 14.42 -15.89 6.21
CA LEU A 68 13.73 -16.48 5.06
C LEU A 68 12.25 -16.07 5.07
N PRO A 69 11.62 -15.86 3.90
CA PRO A 69 10.20 -15.58 3.78
C PRO A 69 9.35 -16.66 4.46
N LYS A 70 8.39 -16.23 5.29
CA LYS A 70 7.45 -17.09 6.01
C LYS A 70 6.07 -17.01 5.38
N ILE A 71 5.45 -18.14 5.09
CA ILE A 71 4.13 -18.20 4.45
C ILE A 71 3.04 -17.51 5.29
N ASN A 72 3.10 -17.66 6.62
CA ASN A 72 2.15 -17.00 7.52
C ASN A 72 2.28 -15.48 7.49
N ALA A 73 3.51 -14.95 7.40
CA ALA A 73 3.74 -13.53 7.24
C ALA A 73 3.28 -13.03 5.86
N LEU A 74 3.55 -13.82 4.79
CA LEU A 74 3.06 -13.49 3.45
C LEU A 74 1.53 -13.41 3.41
N TRP A 75 0.83 -14.39 3.99
CA TRP A 75 -0.63 -14.33 4.14
C TRP A 75 -1.04 -13.11 4.97
N GLY A 76 -0.34 -12.86 6.07
CA GLY A 76 -0.58 -11.77 7.00
C GLY A 76 -0.56 -10.39 6.33
N ILE A 77 0.41 -10.14 5.42
CA ILE A 77 0.56 -8.84 4.73
C ILE A 77 -0.26 -8.74 3.43
N THR A 78 -0.81 -9.87 2.91
CA THR A 78 -1.59 -9.85 1.66
C THR A 78 -3.10 -9.91 1.91
N PHE A 79 -3.62 -10.99 2.48
CA PHE A 79 -5.07 -11.26 2.54
C PHE A 79 -5.66 -11.22 3.95
N SER A 80 -4.84 -11.31 4.99
CA SER A 80 -5.33 -11.38 6.38
C SER A 80 -6.07 -10.10 6.80
N PRO A 81 -7.13 -10.21 7.62
CA PRO A 81 -7.78 -9.07 8.24
C PRO A 81 -6.86 -8.29 9.19
N TYR A 82 -5.78 -8.93 9.65
CA TYR A 82 -4.83 -8.32 10.57
C TYR A 82 -4.04 -7.17 9.91
N ARG A 83 -3.36 -7.43 8.77
CA ARG A 83 -2.50 -6.44 8.08
C ARG A 83 -2.59 -6.50 6.55
N GLY A 84 -3.46 -7.34 5.99
CA GLY A 84 -3.49 -7.62 4.56
C GLY A 84 -3.78 -6.41 3.69
N ILE A 85 -2.91 -6.15 2.71
CA ILE A 85 -3.04 -5.01 1.79
C ILE A 85 -4.32 -5.10 0.95
N PHE A 86 -4.69 -6.32 0.51
CA PHE A 86 -5.90 -6.55 -0.27
C PHE A 86 -7.17 -6.46 0.59
N TYR A 87 -7.08 -6.80 1.87
CA TYR A 87 -8.18 -6.68 2.81
C TYR A 87 -8.54 -5.22 3.09
N HIS A 88 -7.52 -4.39 3.35
CA HIS A 88 -7.71 -2.98 3.65
C HIS A 88 -7.93 -2.11 2.40
N SER A 89 -7.47 -2.59 1.24
CA SER A 89 -7.61 -1.88 -0.04
C SER A 89 -8.03 -2.85 -1.16
N PRO A 90 -9.31 -3.27 -1.20
CA PRO A 90 -9.81 -4.26 -2.16
C PRO A 90 -9.58 -3.93 -3.63
N VAL A 91 -9.45 -2.66 -4.00
CA VAL A 91 -9.11 -2.26 -5.38
C VAL A 91 -7.80 -2.88 -5.86
N LEU A 92 -6.86 -3.14 -4.96
CA LEU A 92 -5.58 -3.76 -5.30
C LEU A 92 -5.70 -5.24 -5.69
N LEU A 93 -6.85 -5.90 -5.41
CA LEU A 93 -7.14 -7.24 -5.94
C LEU A 93 -7.11 -7.27 -7.48
N LEU A 94 -7.38 -6.14 -8.12
CA LEU A 94 -7.27 -6.00 -9.58
C LEU A 94 -5.84 -6.21 -10.09
N ALA A 95 -4.83 -6.09 -9.24
CA ALA A 95 -3.45 -6.41 -9.63
C ALA A 95 -3.27 -7.91 -9.96
N LEU A 96 -4.07 -8.81 -9.40
CA LEU A 96 -3.98 -10.24 -9.67
C LEU A 96 -4.31 -10.56 -11.14
N PRO A 97 -5.54 -10.27 -11.64
CA PRO A 97 -5.84 -10.46 -13.06
C PRO A 97 -5.09 -9.46 -13.96
N GLY A 98 -4.81 -8.25 -13.47
CA GLY A 98 -4.08 -7.22 -14.19
C GLY A 98 -2.64 -7.64 -14.51
N THR A 99 -1.97 -8.32 -13.60
CA THR A 99 -0.63 -8.90 -13.82
C THR A 99 -0.60 -9.81 -15.05
N TRP A 100 -1.60 -10.68 -15.19
CA TRP A 100 -1.70 -11.56 -16.35
C TRP A 100 -2.01 -10.79 -17.64
N LEU A 101 -2.89 -9.78 -17.58
CA LEU A 101 -3.20 -8.93 -18.73
C LEU A 101 -1.99 -8.12 -19.19
N PHE A 102 -1.22 -7.58 -18.22
CA PHE A 102 -0.01 -6.82 -18.50
C PHE A 102 1.09 -7.70 -19.12
N TYR A 103 1.30 -8.90 -18.57
CA TYR A 103 2.26 -9.86 -19.10
C TYR A 103 2.01 -10.23 -20.58
N ARG A 104 0.76 -10.21 -21.02
CA ARG A 104 0.38 -10.48 -22.42
C ARG A 104 0.77 -9.38 -23.40
N GLN A 105 1.04 -8.17 -22.91
CA GLN A 105 1.47 -7.03 -23.74
C GLN A 105 2.96 -7.17 -24.05
N LYS A 106 3.27 -7.62 -25.27
CA LYS A 106 4.65 -7.92 -25.70
C LYS A 106 5.55 -6.69 -25.67
N ASP A 107 5.01 -5.53 -26.03
CA ASP A 107 5.76 -4.26 -26.15
C ASP A 107 6.15 -3.67 -24.78
N LEU A 108 5.45 -4.04 -23.71
CA LEU A 108 5.67 -3.56 -22.33
C LEU A 108 6.24 -4.64 -21.41
N ARG A 109 6.92 -5.63 -21.98
CA ARG A 109 7.39 -6.79 -21.21
C ARG A 109 8.50 -6.46 -20.21
N THR A 110 9.33 -5.49 -20.54
CA THR A 110 10.40 -5.02 -19.66
C THR A 110 9.81 -4.27 -18.45
N GLU A 111 8.84 -3.40 -18.69
CA GLU A 111 8.10 -2.64 -17.67
C GLU A 111 7.31 -3.59 -16.76
N PHE A 112 6.69 -4.62 -17.35
CA PHE A 112 6.02 -5.67 -16.59
C PHE A 112 6.99 -6.36 -15.62
N TRP A 113 8.12 -6.85 -16.10
CA TRP A 113 9.09 -7.53 -15.23
C TRP A 113 9.64 -6.62 -14.16
N PHE A 114 9.89 -5.36 -14.47
CA PHE A 114 10.33 -4.38 -13.48
C PHE A 114 9.28 -4.21 -12.36
N CYS A 115 8.02 -3.93 -12.69
CA CYS A 115 6.95 -3.78 -11.72
C CYS A 115 6.73 -5.06 -10.91
N PHE A 116 6.70 -6.21 -11.57
CA PHE A 116 6.50 -7.51 -10.93
C PHE A 116 7.62 -7.84 -9.94
N LEU A 117 8.88 -7.65 -10.33
CA LEU A 117 10.04 -7.92 -9.49
C LEU A 117 10.10 -6.96 -8.28
N VAL A 118 9.72 -5.69 -8.44
CA VAL A 118 9.62 -4.77 -7.30
C VAL A 118 8.60 -5.28 -6.29
N VAL A 119 7.39 -5.63 -6.73
CA VAL A 119 6.34 -6.14 -5.84
C VAL A 119 6.76 -7.44 -5.18
N ALA A 120 7.28 -8.40 -5.97
CA ALA A 120 7.76 -9.69 -5.46
C ALA A 120 8.89 -9.53 -4.43
N ALA A 121 9.84 -8.63 -4.68
CA ALA A 121 10.94 -8.35 -3.76
C ALA A 121 10.44 -7.74 -2.45
N PHE A 122 9.47 -6.82 -2.49
CA PHE A 122 8.86 -6.25 -1.28
C PHE A 122 8.08 -7.30 -0.48
N LEU A 123 7.32 -8.17 -1.15
CA LEU A 123 6.60 -9.25 -0.50
C LEU A 123 7.58 -10.25 0.15
N ALA A 124 8.62 -10.65 -0.56
CA ALA A 124 9.64 -11.56 -0.04
C ALA A 124 10.40 -10.95 1.15
N PHE A 125 10.84 -9.69 1.02
CA PHE A 125 11.53 -8.97 2.07
C PHE A 125 10.67 -8.84 3.33
N ASN A 126 9.44 -8.36 3.19
CA ASN A 126 8.56 -8.16 4.34
C ASN A 126 8.13 -9.48 5.00
N SER A 127 7.87 -10.53 4.21
CA SER A 127 7.51 -11.83 4.78
C SER A 127 8.67 -12.52 5.50
N GLY A 128 9.92 -12.13 5.22
CA GLY A 128 11.12 -12.55 5.95
C GLY A 128 11.48 -11.66 7.13
N TYR A 129 10.87 -10.49 7.27
CA TYR A 129 11.20 -9.56 8.34
C TYR A 129 10.54 -9.98 9.67
N ALA A 130 11.28 -9.87 10.78
CA ALA A 130 10.82 -10.28 12.11
C ALA A 130 9.56 -9.52 12.55
N TYR A 131 9.44 -8.23 12.17
CA TYR A 131 8.30 -7.34 12.47
C TYR A 131 7.47 -7.05 11.23
N TRP A 132 7.20 -8.09 10.45
CA TRP A 132 6.41 -8.01 9.21
C TRP A 132 5.04 -7.33 9.38
N ASP A 133 4.47 -7.42 10.57
CA ASP A 133 3.16 -6.86 10.94
C ASP A 133 3.16 -5.33 11.11
N GLY A 134 4.35 -4.72 11.18
CA GLY A 134 4.50 -3.28 11.26
C GLY A 134 4.15 -2.67 12.61
N VAL A 135 4.00 -3.46 13.67
CA VAL A 135 3.81 -3.07 15.07
C VAL A 135 2.79 -1.93 15.27
N GLY A 136 1.56 -2.26 15.61
CA GLY A 136 0.52 -1.29 15.99
C GLY A 136 -0.04 -0.41 14.86
N THR A 137 0.14 -0.75 13.58
CA THR A 137 -0.48 -0.02 12.46
C THR A 137 -1.62 -0.82 11.83
N VAL A 138 -2.62 -0.13 11.29
CA VAL A 138 -3.65 -0.76 10.45
C VAL A 138 -3.10 -0.91 9.03
N GLY A 139 -3.15 -2.14 8.48
CA GLY A 139 -2.64 -2.45 7.15
C GLY A 139 -1.12 -2.65 7.06
N ALA A 140 -0.64 -3.05 5.88
CA ALA A 140 0.74 -3.43 5.60
C ALA A 140 1.62 -2.21 5.27
N ARG A 141 2.00 -1.41 6.27
CA ARG A 141 2.75 -0.16 6.06
C ARG A 141 4.06 -0.32 5.29
N PHE A 142 4.73 -1.44 5.45
CA PHE A 142 6.01 -1.69 4.76
C PHE A 142 5.84 -2.02 3.27
N LEU A 143 4.60 -2.27 2.81
CA LEU A 143 4.28 -2.43 1.40
C LEU A 143 3.90 -1.11 0.70
N VAL A 144 3.77 -0.01 1.43
CA VAL A 144 3.44 1.30 0.85
C VAL A 144 4.35 1.68 -0.33
N PRO A 145 5.69 1.48 -0.28
CA PRO A 145 6.55 1.81 -1.41
C PRO A 145 6.29 1.00 -2.69
N CYS A 146 5.65 -0.17 -2.60
CA CYS A 146 5.32 -0.97 -3.79
C CYS A 146 3.93 -0.67 -4.37
N LEU A 147 3.11 0.18 -3.71
CA LEU A 147 1.77 0.55 -4.19
C LEU A 147 1.74 1.08 -5.63
N PRO A 148 2.62 2.01 -6.05
CA PRO A 148 2.63 2.49 -7.43
C PRO A 148 2.79 1.36 -8.44
N PHE A 149 3.63 0.37 -8.13
CA PHE A 149 3.89 -0.78 -9.00
C PHE A 149 2.71 -1.77 -9.01
N LEU A 150 2.03 -1.95 -7.86
CA LEU A 150 0.78 -2.72 -7.80
C LEU A 150 -0.32 -2.07 -8.64
N VAL A 151 -0.43 -0.74 -8.62
CA VAL A 151 -1.40 0.00 -9.45
C VAL A 151 -1.07 -0.17 -10.94
N LEU A 152 0.20 -0.08 -11.33
CA LEU A 152 0.62 -0.35 -12.72
C LEU A 152 0.28 -1.77 -13.15
N LEU A 153 0.50 -2.77 -12.29
CA LEU A 153 0.09 -4.15 -12.55
C LEU A 153 -1.43 -4.30 -12.68
N ALA A 154 -2.21 -3.52 -11.91
CA ALA A 154 -3.67 -3.52 -11.96
C ALA A 154 -4.24 -2.83 -13.20
N PHE A 155 -3.48 -1.95 -13.87
CA PHE A 155 -3.97 -1.06 -14.93
C PHE A 155 -4.75 -1.78 -16.04
N GLY A 156 -4.23 -2.91 -16.54
CA GLY A 156 -4.93 -3.70 -17.57
C GLY A 156 -6.31 -4.20 -17.12
N ALA A 157 -6.47 -4.54 -15.85
CA ALA A 157 -7.75 -4.96 -15.27
C ALA A 157 -8.69 -3.76 -15.07
N VAL A 158 -8.17 -2.62 -14.64
CA VAL A 158 -8.94 -1.38 -14.46
C VAL A 158 -9.55 -0.94 -15.80
N VAL A 159 -8.78 -0.95 -16.87
CA VAL A 159 -9.27 -0.60 -18.21
C VAL A 159 -10.31 -1.61 -18.71
N LYS A 160 -10.09 -2.90 -18.45
CA LYS A 160 -10.98 -3.97 -18.92
C LYS A 160 -12.30 -4.03 -18.14
N TRP A 161 -12.28 -3.71 -16.85
CA TRP A 161 -13.44 -3.79 -15.94
C TRP A 161 -13.64 -2.47 -15.18
N PRO A 162 -14.01 -1.36 -15.85
CA PRO A 162 -14.05 -0.05 -15.24
C PRO A 162 -15.07 0.05 -14.09
N ASN A 163 -16.26 -0.55 -14.25
CA ASN A 163 -17.31 -0.46 -13.21
C ASN A 163 -16.95 -1.25 -11.94
N GLN A 164 -16.33 -2.44 -12.09
CA GLN A 164 -15.84 -3.21 -10.95
C GLN A 164 -14.70 -2.48 -10.25
N SER A 165 -13.84 -1.83 -11.03
CA SER A 165 -12.74 -1.02 -10.51
C SER A 165 -13.23 0.18 -9.72
N GLU A 166 -14.28 0.85 -10.21
CA GLU A 166 -14.90 1.99 -9.51
C GLU A 166 -15.48 1.56 -8.16
N ILE A 167 -16.26 0.48 -8.11
CA ILE A 167 -16.83 -0.03 -6.85
C ILE A 167 -15.73 -0.44 -5.86
N LEU A 168 -14.72 -1.18 -6.30
CA LEU A 168 -13.63 -1.59 -5.43
C LEU A 168 -12.81 -0.38 -4.95
N ALA A 169 -12.65 0.65 -5.79
CA ALA A 169 -12.00 1.90 -5.40
C ALA A 169 -12.82 2.66 -4.34
N ILE A 170 -14.13 2.82 -4.54
CA ILE A 170 -15.02 3.46 -3.57
C ILE A 170 -14.97 2.71 -2.22
N LEU A 171 -15.05 1.37 -2.25
CA LEU A 171 -14.97 0.56 -1.05
C LEU A 171 -13.60 0.73 -0.35
N SER A 172 -12.51 0.72 -1.10
CA SER A 172 -11.16 0.92 -0.56
C SER A 172 -11.00 2.30 0.08
N ILE A 173 -11.50 3.34 -0.58
CA ILE A 173 -11.48 4.71 -0.05
C ILE A 173 -12.29 4.76 1.24
N PHE A 174 -13.50 4.19 1.25
CA PHE A 174 -14.36 4.17 2.45
C PHE A 174 -13.66 3.49 3.63
N LEU A 175 -13.08 2.30 3.44
CA LEU A 175 -12.36 1.59 4.50
C LEU A 175 -11.17 2.38 5.04
N MET A 176 -10.38 2.99 4.16
CA MET A 176 -9.25 3.81 4.57
C MET A 176 -9.68 5.11 5.24
N MET A 177 -10.79 5.71 4.80
CA MET A 177 -11.37 6.87 5.49
C MET A 177 -11.79 6.53 6.91
N VAL A 178 -12.39 5.35 7.16
CA VAL A 178 -12.73 4.88 8.52
C VAL A 178 -11.47 4.80 9.39
N VAL A 179 -10.38 4.22 8.87
CA VAL A 179 -9.11 4.12 9.58
C VAL A 179 -8.52 5.50 9.90
N CYS A 180 -8.50 6.41 8.91
CA CYS A 180 -7.97 7.77 9.11
C CYS A 180 -8.85 8.63 10.02
N ALA A 181 -10.16 8.41 9.98
CA ALA A 181 -11.12 9.18 10.78
C ALA A 181 -11.07 8.83 12.27
N THR A 182 -10.63 7.64 12.61
CA THR A 182 -10.58 7.15 13.98
C THR A 182 -9.15 7.13 14.52
N GLU A 183 -8.44 6.03 14.37
CA GLU A 183 -7.08 5.88 14.88
C GLU A 183 -6.32 4.92 13.97
N PRO A 184 -5.31 5.38 13.22
CA PRO A 184 -4.50 4.51 12.37
C PRO A 184 -3.58 3.56 13.14
N ARG A 185 -3.41 3.81 14.45
CA ARG A 185 -2.74 2.88 15.36
C ARG A 185 -3.77 1.98 16.01
N ALA A 186 -3.55 0.68 15.92
CA ALA A 186 -4.36 -0.33 16.60
C ALA A 186 -3.51 -1.12 17.59
N PRO A 187 -4.12 -1.74 18.61
CA PRO A 187 -3.42 -2.64 19.50
C PRO A 187 -2.69 -3.76 18.72
N GLU A 188 -1.46 -4.07 19.13
CA GLU A 188 -0.56 -4.95 18.38
C GLU A 188 -1.11 -6.36 18.18
N LYS A 189 -1.85 -6.89 19.15
CA LYS A 189 -2.35 -8.27 19.15
C LYS A 189 -3.82 -8.40 18.71
N MET A 190 -4.36 -7.39 18.01
CA MET A 190 -5.75 -7.42 17.57
C MET A 190 -5.88 -8.08 16.21
N ASN A 191 -6.60 -9.21 16.11
CA ASN A 191 -6.72 -10.00 14.88
C ASN A 191 -7.36 -9.24 13.72
N ASN A 192 -8.36 -8.40 13.99
CA ASN A 192 -9.00 -7.56 12.98
C ASN A 192 -9.16 -6.12 13.49
N PRO A 193 -8.13 -5.28 13.31
CA PRO A 193 -8.15 -3.91 13.81
C PRO A 193 -9.20 -3.04 13.11
N LEU A 194 -9.50 -3.31 11.84
CA LEU A 194 -10.51 -2.56 11.10
C LEU A 194 -11.88 -2.66 11.75
N LEU A 195 -12.34 -3.87 12.07
CA LEU A 195 -13.69 -4.09 12.64
C LEU A 195 -13.73 -3.78 14.14
N TYR A 196 -12.80 -4.35 14.92
CA TYR A 196 -12.87 -4.29 16.38
C TYR A 196 -12.28 -2.99 16.98
N TRP A 197 -11.49 -2.24 16.20
CA TRP A 197 -10.92 -0.98 16.67
C TRP A 197 -11.49 0.22 15.92
N ASN A 198 -11.32 0.27 14.60
CA ASN A 198 -11.68 1.45 13.83
C ASN A 198 -13.21 1.62 13.71
N PHE A 199 -13.96 0.61 13.28
CA PHE A 199 -15.42 0.72 13.24
C PHE A 199 -16.03 0.91 14.63
N PHE A 200 -15.50 0.22 15.65
CA PHE A 200 -15.97 0.39 17.01
C PHE A 200 -15.76 1.83 17.50
N ASN A 201 -14.58 2.42 17.29
CA ASN A 201 -14.31 3.82 17.65
C ASN A 201 -15.17 4.79 16.84
N LEU A 202 -15.37 4.50 15.55
CA LEU A 202 -16.25 5.30 14.70
C LEU A 202 -17.68 5.36 15.25
N PHE A 203 -18.26 4.21 15.61
CA PHE A 203 -19.62 4.15 16.17
C PHE A 203 -19.73 4.81 17.55
N LYS A 204 -18.65 4.84 18.32
CA LYS A 204 -18.60 5.54 19.62
C LYS A 204 -18.35 7.05 19.48
N GLY A 205 -18.10 7.56 18.28
CA GLY A 205 -17.74 8.95 18.06
C GLY A 205 -16.30 9.30 18.50
N ASN A 206 -15.46 8.29 18.76
CA ASN A 206 -14.04 8.48 19.08
C ASN A 206 -13.29 8.79 17.77
N LEU A 207 -13.27 10.04 17.38
CA LEU A 207 -12.64 10.51 16.15
C LEU A 207 -11.24 11.05 16.44
N SER A 208 -10.31 10.82 15.52
CA SER A 208 -8.96 11.36 15.59
C SER A 208 -8.96 12.88 15.43
N ASP A 209 -7.91 13.52 15.92
CA ASP A 209 -7.70 14.94 15.70
C ASP A 209 -7.53 15.22 14.20
N ASN A 210 -8.29 16.19 13.72
CA ASN A 210 -8.33 16.57 12.33
C ASN A 210 -8.42 18.09 12.17
N LEU A 211 -8.26 18.59 10.94
CA LEU A 211 -8.27 20.03 10.65
C LEU A 211 -9.55 20.72 11.16
N GLY A 212 -10.69 20.05 11.08
CA GLY A 212 -11.95 20.61 11.58
C GLY A 212 -11.94 20.85 13.08
N ARG A 213 -11.33 19.94 13.86
CA ARG A 213 -11.16 20.15 15.31
C ARG A 213 -10.24 21.33 15.61
N ILE A 214 -9.17 21.50 14.83
CA ILE A 214 -8.24 22.63 15.01
C ILE A 214 -8.95 23.97 14.81
N ILE A 215 -9.91 24.05 13.86
CA ILE A 215 -10.71 25.27 13.61
C ILE A 215 -11.97 25.37 14.48
N GLY A 216 -12.15 24.49 15.46
CA GLY A 216 -13.20 24.60 16.49
C GLY A 216 -14.45 23.77 16.27
N PHE A 217 -14.53 22.96 15.20
CA PHE A 217 -15.63 22.00 15.03
C PHE A 217 -15.47 20.81 15.97
N GLN A 218 -16.56 20.36 16.56
CA GLN A 218 -16.56 19.21 17.48
C GLN A 218 -17.23 17.98 16.83
N ASP A 219 -16.90 16.80 17.35
CA ASP A 219 -17.48 15.51 16.95
C ASP A 219 -17.51 15.30 15.45
N TRP A 220 -18.62 14.82 14.92
CA TRP A 220 -18.81 14.53 13.48
C TRP A 220 -18.74 15.79 12.59
N PHE A 221 -19.05 16.97 13.12
CA PHE A 221 -18.94 18.21 12.38
C PHE A 221 -17.49 18.57 12.05
N SER A 222 -16.52 17.99 12.75
CA SER A 222 -15.10 18.16 12.43
C SER A 222 -14.73 17.68 11.02
N PHE A 223 -15.53 16.80 10.40
CA PHE A 223 -15.34 16.36 9.00
C PHE A 223 -15.94 17.32 7.96
N ALA A 224 -16.70 18.33 8.35
CA ALA A 224 -17.31 19.24 7.40
C ALA A 224 -16.31 19.89 6.41
N PRO A 225 -15.11 20.36 6.83
CA PRO A 225 -14.12 20.89 5.90
C PRO A 225 -13.63 19.83 4.90
N LEU A 226 -13.41 18.59 5.34
CA LEU A 226 -13.00 17.49 4.45
C LEU A 226 -14.08 17.16 3.43
N VAL A 227 -15.34 17.03 3.87
CA VAL A 227 -16.49 16.77 3.00
C VAL A 227 -16.65 17.89 1.97
N PHE A 228 -16.49 19.14 2.39
CA PHE A 228 -16.54 20.30 1.49
C PHE A 228 -15.45 20.22 0.41
N VAL A 229 -14.20 19.98 0.79
CA VAL A 229 -13.07 19.89 -0.15
C VAL A 229 -13.28 18.72 -1.11
N VAL A 230 -13.60 17.52 -0.61
CA VAL A 230 -13.83 16.33 -1.46
C VAL A 230 -14.97 16.56 -2.44
N THR A 231 -16.10 17.11 -1.96
CA THR A 231 -17.26 17.40 -2.82
C THR A 231 -16.89 18.41 -3.90
N THR A 232 -16.18 19.47 -3.52
CA THR A 232 -15.72 20.50 -4.47
C THR A 232 -14.80 19.88 -5.53
N CYS A 233 -13.82 19.08 -5.12
CA CYS A 233 -12.93 18.38 -6.04
C CYS A 233 -13.69 17.47 -7.01
N VAL A 234 -14.63 16.66 -6.51
CA VAL A 234 -15.46 15.78 -7.34
C VAL A 234 -16.29 16.58 -8.35
N VAL A 235 -16.91 17.69 -7.93
CA VAL A 235 -17.69 18.56 -8.82
C VAL A 235 -16.80 19.18 -9.90
N LEU A 236 -15.61 19.68 -9.52
CA LEU A 236 -14.67 20.27 -10.47
C LEU A 236 -14.14 19.23 -11.45
N MET A 237 -13.79 18.03 -10.98
CA MET A 237 -13.36 16.92 -11.84
C MET A 237 -14.45 16.51 -12.83
N ARG A 238 -15.72 16.39 -12.39
CA ARG A 238 -16.85 16.07 -13.29
C ARG A 238 -17.09 17.14 -14.35
N LYS A 239 -16.86 18.42 -14.02
CA LYS A 239 -16.95 19.50 -14.99
C LYS A 239 -15.80 19.53 -15.99
N ALA A 240 -14.61 19.10 -15.57
CA ALA A 240 -13.41 19.06 -16.42
C ALA A 240 -13.37 17.83 -17.35
N LEU A 241 -14.03 16.72 -16.99
CA LEU A 241 -14.06 15.53 -17.79
C LEU A 241 -15.15 15.63 -18.87
N PRO A 242 -14.85 15.27 -20.15
CA PRO A 242 -15.85 15.17 -21.20
C PRO A 242 -16.93 14.14 -20.80
N ALA A 243 -18.19 14.43 -21.13
CA ALA A 243 -19.32 13.54 -20.81
C ALA A 243 -19.17 12.12 -21.41
N GLN A 244 -18.34 11.97 -22.43
CA GLN A 244 -18.03 10.68 -23.09
C GLN A 244 -17.12 9.78 -22.26
N ASP A 245 -16.32 10.35 -21.37
CA ASP A 245 -15.35 9.62 -20.53
C ASP A 245 -15.96 9.18 -19.18
N LEU A 246 -17.20 9.55 -18.91
CA LEU A 246 -17.92 9.10 -17.73
C LEU A 246 -18.30 7.61 -17.90
N VAL A 247 -17.97 6.81 -16.91
CA VAL A 247 -18.34 5.39 -16.86
C VAL A 247 -19.86 5.26 -17.00
N ARG A 248 -20.32 4.59 -18.07
CA ARG A 248 -21.74 4.29 -18.26
C ARG A 248 -22.04 2.91 -17.67
N TRP A 249 -22.96 2.89 -16.73
CA TRP A 249 -23.41 1.66 -16.08
C TRP A 249 -24.49 0.99 -16.94
N ASP A 250 -24.16 -0.16 -17.52
CA ASP A 250 -25.15 -1.09 -18.07
C ASP A 250 -25.71 -1.99 -16.95
N LYS A 251 -26.98 -2.45 -17.09
CA LYS A 251 -27.63 -3.29 -16.07
C LYS A 251 -26.86 -4.54 -15.71
N THR A 252 -26.28 -5.22 -16.70
CA THR A 252 -25.47 -6.42 -16.49
C THR A 252 -24.17 -6.12 -15.76
N GLN A 253 -23.52 -5.02 -16.11
CA GLN A 253 -22.30 -4.56 -15.45
C GLN A 253 -22.59 -4.11 -14.01
N ALA A 254 -23.70 -3.42 -13.77
CA ALA A 254 -24.14 -3.02 -12.43
C ALA A 254 -24.39 -4.26 -11.55
N LEU A 255 -25.06 -5.29 -12.08
CA LEU A 255 -25.31 -6.55 -11.36
C LEU A 255 -23.99 -7.25 -11.01
N ASN A 256 -23.09 -7.44 -11.99
CA ASN A 256 -21.80 -8.11 -11.77
C ASN A 256 -20.94 -7.35 -10.75
N SER A 257 -20.96 -6.04 -10.80
CA SER A 257 -20.23 -5.18 -9.86
C SER A 257 -20.84 -5.24 -8.46
N GLY A 258 -22.17 -5.32 -8.36
CA GLY A 258 -22.89 -5.51 -7.09
C GLY A 258 -22.57 -6.86 -6.44
N VAL A 259 -22.53 -7.94 -7.23
CA VAL A 259 -22.13 -9.28 -6.75
C VAL A 259 -20.68 -9.26 -6.24
N LEU A 260 -19.76 -8.64 -6.95
CA LEU A 260 -18.37 -8.52 -6.52
C LEU A 260 -18.26 -7.72 -5.22
N ALA A 261 -18.96 -6.59 -5.12
CA ALA A 261 -18.98 -5.79 -3.90
C ALA A 261 -19.54 -6.57 -2.71
N ALA A 262 -20.65 -7.29 -2.90
CA ALA A 262 -21.25 -8.14 -1.87
C ALA A 262 -20.27 -9.24 -1.42
N PHE A 263 -19.56 -9.88 -2.35
CA PHE A 263 -18.55 -10.89 -2.03
C PHE A 263 -17.42 -10.30 -1.16
N VAL A 264 -16.86 -9.15 -1.58
CA VAL A 264 -15.77 -8.50 -0.83
C VAL A 264 -16.24 -8.02 0.55
N ILE A 265 -17.44 -7.45 0.65
CA ILE A 265 -18.03 -7.04 1.92
C ILE A 265 -18.24 -8.25 2.83
N THR A 266 -18.78 -9.36 2.30
CA THR A 266 -18.95 -10.60 3.06
C THR A 266 -17.62 -11.17 3.53
N TRP A 267 -16.58 -11.11 2.70
CA TRP A 267 -15.24 -11.51 3.10
C TRP A 267 -14.71 -10.63 4.25
N ILE A 268 -14.87 -9.31 4.16
CA ILE A 268 -14.44 -8.37 5.22
C ILE A 268 -15.20 -8.61 6.52
N LEU A 269 -16.52 -8.75 6.46
CA LEU A 269 -17.35 -8.96 7.64
C LEU A 269 -17.22 -10.40 8.19
N GLY A 270 -17.17 -11.41 7.31
CA GLY A 270 -17.10 -12.82 7.70
C GLY A 270 -15.82 -13.20 8.44
N THR A 271 -14.69 -12.54 8.14
CA THR A 271 -13.44 -12.73 8.87
C THR A 271 -13.43 -12.08 10.27
N GLY A 272 -14.48 -11.35 10.62
CA GLY A 272 -14.69 -10.84 11.98
C GLY A 272 -15.15 -11.91 12.97
N PHE A 273 -15.60 -13.08 12.49
CA PHE A 273 -16.11 -14.17 13.35
C PHE A 273 -15.12 -15.34 13.49
N LEU A 274 -13.95 -15.26 12.88
CA LEU A 274 -12.85 -16.23 13.01
C LEU A 274 -11.71 -15.63 13.86
#